data_004cc90ff6e971cc3135474c8e7c55d0
#
_entry.id   004cc90ff6e971cc3135474c8e7c55d0
#
_cell.length_a   1.000
_cell.length_b   1.000
_cell.length_c   1.000
_cell.angle_alpha   90.00
_cell.angle_beta   90.00
_cell.angle_gamma   90.00
#
_symmetry.space_group_name_H-M   'P 1'
#
loop_
_entity.id
_entity.type
_entity.pdbx_description
1 polymer ?
#
loop_
_entity_poly.entity_id
_entity_poly.type
_entity_poly.pdbx_seq_one_letter_code
_entity_poly.pdbx_strand_id
1 'polypeptide(L)'
;KNILHVGVFKKNDERTIYNMVYKDGKTGTAYIKRFASGGVTRDKEYDLTKGTKGSKILYFTANPNGEAEVINVALKPMSKLRKLTFDQDFAEIGIKGRGSQGNILTKYAIKKITLKSKGVSTLAGRKIWYDPIVKRLNENGHGRYLGEFQAEDKILCVFNDGSYELS
;
A
#
# COMPACT_ATOMS: atom_id res chain seq x y z
N LYS A 1 19.84 1.53 -13.92
CA LYS A 1 18.87 1.10 -12.87
C LYS A 1 17.52 0.92 -13.55
N ASN A 2 16.80 -0.17 -13.26
CA ASN A 2 15.45 -0.37 -13.79
C ASN A 2 14.44 0.32 -12.85
N ILE A 3 13.48 1.03 -13.43
CA ILE A 3 12.40 1.69 -12.70
C ILE A 3 11.29 0.65 -12.48
N LEU A 4 10.85 0.48 -11.22
CA LEU A 4 9.75 -0.42 -10.86
C LEU A 4 8.43 0.33 -10.69
N HIS A 5 8.47 1.58 -10.25
CA HIS A 5 7.30 2.39 -9.98
C HIS A 5 7.62 3.87 -10.19
N VAL A 6 6.68 4.60 -10.74
CA VAL A 6 6.69 6.06 -10.83
C VAL A 6 5.33 6.57 -10.34
N GLY A 7 5.34 7.50 -9.41
CA GLY A 7 4.12 8.07 -8.86
C GLY A 7 4.33 9.47 -8.32
N VAL A 8 3.22 10.20 -8.12
CA VAL A 8 3.25 11.52 -7.51
C VAL A 8 3.31 11.34 -5.99
N PHE A 9 4.32 11.95 -5.36
CA PHE A 9 4.42 12.00 -3.91
C PHE A 9 3.68 13.25 -3.39
N LYS A 10 2.76 13.03 -2.46
CA LYS A 10 2.05 14.11 -1.74
C LYS A 10 2.64 14.23 -0.34
N LYS A 11 3.15 15.41 0.00
CA LYS A 11 3.66 15.69 1.35
C LYS A 11 2.53 15.53 2.37
N ASN A 12 2.85 14.94 3.52
CA ASN A 12 1.90 14.65 4.61
C ASN A 12 0.75 13.70 4.24
N ASP A 13 0.88 12.94 3.15
CA ASP A 13 -0.05 11.87 2.84
C ASP A 13 0.31 10.62 3.66
N GLU A 14 -0.48 10.36 4.69
CA GLU A 14 -0.35 9.19 5.56
C GLU A 14 -1.24 8.02 5.12
N ARG A 15 -2.12 8.24 4.12
CA ARG A 15 -3.03 7.21 3.63
C ARG A 15 -2.43 6.35 2.53
N THR A 16 -1.48 6.88 1.76
CA THR A 16 -0.77 6.06 0.78
C THR A 16 0.17 5.09 1.49
N ILE A 17 -0.19 3.82 1.47
CA ILE A 17 0.60 2.73 2.02
C ILE A 17 1.31 1.99 0.90
N TYR A 18 2.60 1.80 1.09
CA TYR A 18 3.45 1.07 0.15
C TYR A 18 3.59 -0.37 0.62
N ASN A 19 3.24 -1.31 -0.24
CA ASN A 19 3.43 -2.75 -0.03
C ASN A 19 4.67 -3.18 -0.78
N MET A 20 5.59 -3.87 -0.12
CA MET A 20 6.88 -4.22 -0.71
C MET A 20 7.36 -5.59 -0.28
N VAL A 21 7.91 -6.34 -1.23
CA VAL A 21 8.75 -7.51 -0.99
C VAL A 21 10.13 -7.25 -1.57
N TYR A 22 11.18 -7.50 -0.79
CA TYR A 22 12.55 -7.41 -1.27
C TYR A 22 13.38 -8.61 -0.83
N LYS A 23 14.43 -8.88 -1.58
CA LYS A 23 15.41 -9.92 -1.30
C LYS A 23 16.70 -9.29 -0.82
N ASP A 24 17.23 -9.77 0.32
CA ASP A 24 18.54 -9.38 0.82
C ASP A 24 19.66 -9.88 -0.11
N GLY A 25 20.65 -9.02 -0.35
CA GLY A 25 21.72 -9.29 -1.30
C GLY A 25 22.69 -10.40 -0.88
N LYS A 26 22.97 -10.52 0.42
CA LYS A 26 23.92 -11.50 0.96
C LYS A 26 23.27 -12.82 1.34
N THR A 27 22.18 -12.77 2.10
CA THR A 27 21.51 -13.96 2.63
C THR A 27 20.54 -14.60 1.65
N GLY A 28 20.05 -13.82 0.67
CA GLY A 28 19.00 -14.26 -0.24
C GLY A 28 17.61 -14.36 0.39
N THR A 29 17.47 -14.05 1.69
CA THR A 29 16.21 -14.04 2.41
C THR A 29 15.28 -12.97 1.86
N ALA A 30 14.02 -13.32 1.60
CA ALA A 30 13.01 -12.36 1.20
C ALA A 30 12.28 -11.82 2.42
N TYR A 31 12.09 -10.50 2.43
CA TYR A 31 11.37 -9.76 3.45
C TYR A 31 10.15 -9.10 2.85
N ILE A 32 9.08 -9.00 3.65
CA ILE A 32 7.85 -8.33 3.32
C ILE A 32 7.60 -7.19 4.30
N LYS A 33 7.14 -6.05 3.80
CA LYS A 33 6.77 -4.93 4.64
C LYS A 33 5.69 -4.06 4.03
N ARG A 34 4.97 -3.37 4.91
CA ARG A 34 4.09 -2.25 4.60
C ARG A 34 4.62 -1.01 5.29
N PHE A 35 4.60 0.11 4.59
CA PHE A 35 5.08 1.35 5.19
C PHE A 35 4.36 2.58 4.61
N ALA A 36 4.27 3.61 5.45
CA ALA A 36 3.91 4.96 5.05
C ALA A 36 5.17 5.83 4.92
N SER A 37 5.09 6.87 4.12
CA SER A 37 6.15 7.86 3.95
C SER A 37 5.55 9.26 3.94
N GLY A 38 5.43 9.88 5.11
CA GLY A 38 4.86 11.23 5.26
C GLY A 38 5.77 12.37 4.75
N GLY A 39 7.06 12.13 4.55
CA GLY A 39 7.99 13.15 4.09
C GLY A 39 9.20 12.60 3.34
N VAL A 40 9.58 13.32 2.28
CA VAL A 40 10.83 13.11 1.55
C VAL A 40 11.52 14.46 1.36
N THR A 41 12.84 14.47 1.40
CA THR A 41 13.65 15.65 1.06
C THR A 41 13.90 15.62 -0.44
N ARG A 42 13.74 16.75 -1.09
CA ARG A 42 14.05 16.90 -2.52
C ARG A 42 15.50 16.50 -2.79
N ASP A 43 15.72 15.87 -3.91
CA ASP A 43 17.04 15.46 -4.42
C ASP A 43 17.82 14.50 -3.49
N LYS A 44 17.13 13.88 -2.50
CA LYS A 44 17.71 12.88 -1.60
C LYS A 44 17.28 11.47 -1.97
N GLU A 45 18.23 10.59 -2.20
CA GLU A 45 17.99 9.15 -2.37
C GLU A 45 17.71 8.46 -1.01
N TYR A 46 16.76 7.54 -1.01
CA TYR A 46 16.43 6.72 0.16
C TYR A 46 16.47 5.25 -0.21
N ASP A 47 17.15 4.44 0.59
CA ASP A 47 17.09 3.00 0.47
C ASP A 47 15.86 2.47 1.21
N LEU A 48 14.96 1.82 0.48
CA LEU A 48 13.76 1.19 1.03
C LEU A 48 14.04 -0.22 1.57
N THR A 49 15.17 -0.80 1.18
CA THR A 49 15.62 -2.09 1.75
C THR A 49 16.51 -1.83 2.96
N LYS A 50 16.33 -2.55 4.03
CA LYS A 50 17.31 -2.60 5.13
C LYS A 50 18.26 -3.79 4.96
N GLY A 51 18.42 -4.24 3.74
CA GLY A 51 19.26 -5.36 3.38
C GLY A 51 20.71 -4.97 3.12
N THR A 52 21.53 -5.97 2.85
CA THR A 52 22.93 -5.79 2.49
C THR A 52 23.08 -5.29 1.04
N LYS A 53 24.29 -4.89 0.67
CA LYS A 53 24.61 -4.48 -0.70
C LYS A 53 24.15 -5.55 -1.71
N GLY A 54 23.46 -5.12 -2.77
CA GLY A 54 22.91 -6.02 -3.78
C GLY A 54 21.49 -6.49 -3.50
N SER A 55 20.84 -5.98 -2.45
CA SER A 55 19.41 -6.22 -2.22
C SER A 55 18.56 -5.73 -3.38
N LYS A 56 17.47 -6.46 -3.68
CA LYS A 56 16.58 -6.16 -4.82
C LYS A 56 15.12 -6.18 -4.39
N ILE A 57 14.36 -5.22 -4.84
CA ILE A 57 12.91 -5.22 -4.69
C ILE A 57 12.33 -6.20 -5.72
N LEU A 58 11.46 -7.10 -5.27
CA LEU A 58 10.80 -8.13 -6.06
C LEU A 58 9.34 -7.78 -6.35
N TYR A 59 8.71 -7.01 -5.48
CA TYR A 59 7.33 -6.55 -5.59
C TYR A 59 7.19 -5.19 -4.92
N PHE A 60 6.46 -4.28 -5.55
CA PHE A 60 6.22 -2.94 -5.02
C PHE A 60 4.91 -2.39 -5.56
N THR A 61 4.06 -1.88 -4.67
CA THR A 61 2.83 -1.17 -5.01
C THR A 61 2.61 0.01 -4.09
N ALA A 62 1.91 1.03 -4.60
CA ALA A 62 1.44 2.17 -3.84
C ALA A 62 -0.08 2.12 -3.77
N ASN A 63 -0.62 2.10 -2.56
CA ASN A 63 -2.04 1.91 -2.28
C ASN A 63 -2.60 3.17 -1.60
N PRO A 64 -3.31 4.05 -2.33
CA PRO A 64 -3.70 5.39 -1.86
C PRO A 64 -4.64 5.39 -0.64
N ASN A 65 -5.37 4.30 -0.42
CA ASN A 65 -6.23 4.13 0.75
C ASN A 65 -5.75 3.01 1.69
N GLY A 66 -4.48 2.61 1.59
CA GLY A 66 -3.92 1.56 2.41
C GLY A 66 -4.53 0.18 2.17
N GLU A 67 -4.89 -0.10 0.91
CA GLU A 67 -5.39 -1.40 0.51
C GLU A 67 -4.36 -2.49 0.84
N ALA A 68 -4.85 -3.59 1.39
CA ALA A 68 -4.04 -4.76 1.71
C ALA A 68 -4.22 -5.82 0.63
N GLU A 69 -3.26 -5.86 -0.27
CA GLU A 69 -3.26 -6.82 -1.37
C GLU A 69 -2.95 -8.24 -0.88
N VAL A 70 -3.50 -9.22 -1.57
CA VAL A 70 -3.06 -10.61 -1.47
C VAL A 70 -2.17 -10.91 -2.67
N ILE A 71 -0.98 -11.40 -2.41
CA ILE A 71 -0.01 -11.82 -3.44
C ILE A 71 0.17 -13.33 -3.43
N ASN A 72 0.37 -13.90 -4.62
CA ASN A 72 0.83 -15.27 -4.77
C ASN A 72 2.33 -15.29 -5.01
N VAL A 73 3.04 -16.05 -4.18
CA VAL A 73 4.49 -16.19 -4.21
C VAL A 73 4.85 -17.57 -4.74
N ALA A 74 5.49 -17.62 -5.90
CA ALA A 74 6.02 -18.85 -6.48
C ALA A 74 7.52 -18.97 -6.18
N LEU A 75 7.92 -20.09 -5.61
CA LEU A 75 9.29 -20.43 -5.28
C LEU A 75 10.00 -21.15 -6.42
N LYS A 76 11.31 -21.08 -6.46
CA LYS A 76 12.11 -21.93 -7.35
C LYS A 76 12.08 -23.37 -6.83
N PRO A 77 11.92 -24.36 -7.74
CA PRO A 77 11.94 -25.77 -7.36
C PRO A 77 13.22 -26.14 -6.61
N MET A 78 13.05 -26.87 -5.50
CA MET A 78 14.13 -27.46 -4.74
C MET A 78 13.67 -28.84 -4.21
N SER A 79 14.56 -29.82 -4.14
CA SER A 79 14.26 -31.20 -3.73
C SER A 79 13.58 -31.33 -2.36
N LYS A 80 13.80 -30.38 -1.48
CA LYS A 80 13.24 -30.35 -0.11
C LYS A 80 11.88 -29.62 -0.01
N LEU A 81 11.41 -28.95 -1.09
CA LEU A 81 10.19 -28.18 -1.08
C LEU A 81 9.03 -28.98 -1.63
N ARG A 82 8.04 -29.28 -0.78
CA ARG A 82 6.79 -29.95 -1.19
C ARG A 82 5.77 -28.97 -1.80
N LYS A 83 5.76 -27.71 -1.31
CA LYS A 83 4.85 -26.66 -1.76
C LYS A 83 5.66 -25.53 -2.42
N LEU A 84 5.42 -25.31 -3.70
CA LEU A 84 6.15 -24.34 -4.51
C LEU A 84 5.45 -22.97 -4.60
N THR A 85 4.22 -22.87 -4.13
CA THR A 85 3.44 -21.63 -4.15
C THR A 85 2.70 -21.43 -2.85
N PHE A 86 2.57 -20.19 -2.42
CA PHE A 86 1.73 -19.80 -1.29
C PHE A 86 1.20 -18.39 -1.49
N ASP A 87 0.10 -18.09 -0.84
CA ASP A 87 -0.47 -16.75 -0.80
C ASP A 87 0.00 -16.03 0.46
N GLN A 88 0.19 -14.74 0.35
CA GLN A 88 0.49 -13.86 1.47
C GLN A 88 -0.42 -12.66 1.42
N ASP A 89 -1.13 -12.43 2.50
CA ASP A 89 -1.98 -11.25 2.70
C ASP A 89 -1.17 -10.13 3.36
N PHE A 90 -1.16 -8.95 2.75
CA PHE A 90 -0.54 -7.78 3.34
C PHE A 90 -1.32 -7.25 4.56
N ALA A 91 -2.60 -7.61 4.75
CA ALA A 91 -3.36 -7.25 5.95
C ALA A 91 -2.73 -7.78 7.24
N GLU A 92 -2.03 -8.93 7.17
CA GLU A 92 -1.29 -9.52 8.28
C GLU A 92 -0.01 -8.75 8.64
N ILE A 93 0.42 -7.83 7.79
CA ILE A 93 1.67 -7.07 7.94
C ILE A 93 1.36 -5.69 8.50
N GLY A 94 1.85 -5.41 9.70
CA GLY A 94 1.69 -4.09 10.34
C GLY A 94 2.38 -2.99 9.54
N ILE A 95 1.69 -1.83 9.43
CA ILE A 95 2.24 -0.64 8.79
C ILE A 95 3.31 -0.04 9.70
N LYS A 96 4.51 0.18 9.17
CA LYS A 96 5.66 0.73 9.90
C LYS A 96 6.27 1.90 9.13
N GLY A 97 7.31 2.48 9.68
CA GLY A 97 8.07 3.51 8.98
C GLY A 97 8.88 2.96 7.78
N ARG A 98 9.18 3.82 6.83
CA ARG A 98 9.98 3.55 5.62
C ARG A 98 11.27 2.79 5.88
N GLY A 99 12.00 3.13 6.96
CA GLY A 99 13.27 2.50 7.33
C GLY A 99 13.17 1.15 8.04
N SER A 100 11.99 0.57 8.17
CA SER A 100 11.82 -0.77 8.78
C SER A 100 12.38 -1.87 7.87
N GLN A 101 12.87 -2.94 8.48
CA GLN A 101 13.35 -4.13 7.74
C GLN A 101 12.17 -4.96 7.18
N GLY A 102 11.06 -5.00 7.92
CA GLY A 102 9.94 -5.88 7.61
C GLY A 102 10.06 -7.26 8.26
N ASN A 103 9.15 -8.14 7.90
CA ASN A 103 9.08 -9.52 8.37
C ASN A 103 9.72 -10.46 7.34
N ILE A 104 10.24 -11.59 7.78
CA ILE A 104 10.73 -12.62 6.87
C ILE A 104 9.52 -13.21 6.14
N LEU A 105 9.53 -13.15 4.81
CA LEU A 105 8.55 -13.81 3.96
C LEU A 105 8.95 -15.25 3.69
N THR A 106 10.18 -15.45 3.23
CA THR A 106 10.74 -16.78 2.98
C THR A 106 12.26 -16.73 2.90
N LYS A 107 12.90 -17.84 3.28
CA LYS A 107 14.34 -18.06 3.07
C LYS A 107 14.64 -18.73 1.73
N TYR A 108 13.61 -19.17 1.01
CA TYR A 108 13.76 -19.85 -0.27
C TYR A 108 13.73 -18.88 -1.44
N ALA A 109 14.40 -19.25 -2.53
CA ALA A 109 14.49 -18.40 -3.70
C ALA A 109 13.12 -18.25 -4.38
N ILE A 110 12.69 -17.01 -4.51
CA ILE A 110 11.45 -16.65 -5.21
C ILE A 110 11.68 -16.70 -6.72
N LYS A 111 10.77 -17.36 -7.44
CA LYS A 111 10.71 -17.38 -8.89
C LYS A 111 9.92 -16.19 -9.43
N LYS A 112 8.73 -15.94 -8.83
CA LYS A 112 7.81 -14.89 -9.27
C LYS A 112 6.87 -14.49 -8.13
N ILE A 113 6.45 -13.23 -8.11
CA ILE A 113 5.35 -12.72 -7.27
C ILE A 113 4.29 -12.14 -8.21
N THR A 114 3.03 -12.48 -7.99
CA THR A 114 1.89 -11.97 -8.74
C THR A 114 0.81 -11.47 -7.80
N LEU A 115 0.14 -10.39 -8.18
CA LEU A 115 -1.06 -9.93 -7.49
C LEU A 115 -2.16 -11.00 -7.64
N LYS A 116 -2.77 -11.40 -6.54
CA LYS A 116 -3.92 -12.32 -6.52
C LYS A 116 -5.22 -11.55 -6.36
N SER A 117 -5.27 -10.64 -5.41
CA SER A 117 -6.41 -9.75 -5.20
C SER A 117 -5.96 -8.42 -4.62
N LYS A 118 -6.69 -7.35 -4.94
CA LYS A 118 -6.36 -6.00 -4.51
C LYS A 118 -6.62 -5.77 -3.02
N GLY A 119 -7.51 -6.53 -2.41
CA GLY A 119 -7.89 -6.39 -1.01
C GLY A 119 -8.66 -5.11 -0.71
N VAL A 120 -8.92 -4.89 0.56
CA VAL A 120 -9.62 -3.71 1.07
C VAL A 120 -8.68 -2.82 1.88
N SER A 121 -9.09 -1.59 2.14
CA SER A 121 -8.38 -0.67 3.03
C SER A 121 -8.28 -1.26 4.44
N THR A 122 -7.11 -1.14 5.05
CA THR A 122 -6.88 -1.46 6.47
C THR A 122 -6.78 -0.21 7.34
N LEU A 123 -6.98 0.97 6.75
CA LEU A 123 -6.96 2.25 7.45
C LEU A 123 -8.36 2.55 8.01
N ALA A 124 -8.40 3.39 9.05
CA ALA A 124 -9.66 3.95 9.55
C ALA A 124 -10.37 4.75 8.46
N GLY A 125 -11.68 4.77 8.50
CA GLY A 125 -12.51 5.53 7.59
C GLY A 125 -12.18 7.02 7.59
N ARG A 126 -12.57 7.72 6.54
CA ARG A 126 -12.42 9.18 6.42
C ARG A 126 -13.65 9.86 7.01
N LYS A 127 -13.45 10.81 7.90
CA LYS A 127 -14.52 11.70 8.34
C LYS A 127 -14.76 12.75 7.26
N ILE A 128 -16.00 12.83 6.77
CA ILE A 128 -16.37 13.73 5.68
C ILE A 128 -17.39 14.74 6.17
N TRP A 129 -17.17 16.00 5.78
CA TRP A 129 -18.05 17.13 6.00
C TRP A 129 -18.47 17.73 4.67
N TYR A 130 -19.67 18.28 4.63
CA TYR A 130 -20.17 19.08 3.53
C TYR A 130 -20.26 20.54 3.93
N ASP A 131 -19.52 21.40 3.24
CA ASP A 131 -19.62 22.84 3.40
C ASP A 131 -20.70 23.41 2.48
N PRO A 132 -21.83 23.92 3.02
CA PRO A 132 -22.93 24.43 2.21
C PRO A 132 -22.62 25.78 1.55
N ILE A 133 -21.62 26.52 2.04
CA ILE A 133 -21.26 27.83 1.51
C ILE A 133 -20.47 27.69 0.21
N VAL A 134 -19.41 26.88 0.25
CA VAL A 134 -18.57 26.61 -0.94
C VAL A 134 -19.07 25.40 -1.74
N LYS A 135 -20.12 24.71 -1.26
CA LYS A 135 -20.74 23.51 -1.88
C LYS A 135 -19.72 22.41 -2.18
N ARG A 136 -18.85 22.10 -1.21
CA ARG A 136 -17.79 21.09 -1.35
C ARG A 136 -17.72 20.15 -0.16
N LEU A 137 -17.30 18.93 -0.45
CA LEU A 137 -16.89 17.97 0.57
C LEU A 137 -15.47 18.29 1.06
N ASN A 138 -15.22 18.04 2.34
CA ASN A 138 -13.91 18.24 2.95
C ASN A 138 -13.66 17.24 4.09
N GLU A 139 -12.39 17.07 4.46
CA GLU A 139 -11.93 16.27 5.60
C GLU A 139 -11.48 17.15 6.78
N ASN A 140 -11.62 18.46 6.66
CA ASN A 140 -11.05 19.45 7.59
C ASN A 140 -12.03 19.89 8.69
N GLY A 141 -13.22 19.32 8.76
CA GLY A 141 -14.22 19.63 9.78
C GLY A 141 -15.08 20.86 9.48
N HIS A 142 -15.10 21.37 8.25
CA HIS A 142 -15.89 22.52 7.88
C HIS A 142 -17.29 22.15 7.38
N GLY A 143 -18.33 22.73 8.02
CA GLY A 143 -19.71 22.53 7.66
C GLY A 143 -20.37 21.34 8.34
N ARG A 144 -21.32 20.69 7.65
CA ARG A 144 -22.12 19.58 8.19
C ARG A 144 -21.35 18.27 8.14
N TYR A 145 -21.23 17.60 9.28
CA TYR A 145 -20.65 16.25 9.36
C TYR A 145 -21.59 15.22 8.69
N LEU A 146 -21.05 14.46 7.74
CA LEU A 146 -21.81 13.43 7.01
C LEU A 146 -21.58 12.02 7.57
N GLY A 147 -20.43 11.77 8.21
CA GLY A 147 -20.10 10.47 8.74
C GLY A 147 -18.65 10.07 8.49
N GLU A 148 -18.33 8.82 8.83
CA GLU A 148 -17.07 8.18 8.57
C GLU A 148 -17.24 7.21 7.39
N PHE A 149 -16.47 7.46 6.33
CA PHE A 149 -16.55 6.74 5.05
C PHE A 149 -15.37 5.80 4.86
N GLN A 150 -15.64 4.57 4.49
CA GLN A 150 -14.64 3.58 4.10
C GLN A 150 -14.25 3.76 2.62
N ALA A 151 -13.22 3.03 2.17
CA ALA A 151 -12.72 3.18 0.81
C ALA A 151 -13.74 2.81 -0.29
N GLU A 152 -14.67 1.93 0.03
CA GLU A 152 -15.72 1.46 -0.91
C GLU A 152 -17.01 2.29 -0.87
N ASP A 153 -17.14 3.18 0.13
CA ASP A 153 -18.34 4.00 0.28
C ASP A 153 -18.41 5.07 -0.80
N LYS A 154 -19.63 5.34 -1.23
CA LYS A 154 -19.95 6.37 -2.22
C LYS A 154 -20.90 7.40 -1.64
N ILE A 155 -20.78 8.62 -2.12
CA ILE A 155 -21.64 9.73 -1.72
C ILE A 155 -22.69 9.93 -2.79
N LEU A 156 -23.99 9.84 -2.39
CA LEU A 156 -25.10 10.14 -3.24
C LEU A 156 -25.45 11.63 -3.10
N CYS A 157 -25.31 12.39 -4.16
CA CYS A 157 -25.81 13.76 -4.28
C CYS A 157 -27.10 13.77 -5.07
N VAL A 158 -28.16 14.35 -4.53
CA VAL A 158 -29.44 14.55 -5.21
C VAL A 158 -29.67 16.04 -5.43
N PHE A 159 -29.96 16.44 -6.65
CA PHE A 159 -30.15 17.83 -7.05
C PHE A 159 -31.64 18.21 -7.11
N ASN A 160 -31.93 19.51 -7.04
CA ASN A 160 -33.31 20.03 -7.04
C ASN A 160 -34.10 19.75 -8.34
N ASP A 161 -33.40 19.49 -9.43
CA ASP A 161 -33.99 19.13 -10.73
C ASP A 161 -34.34 17.64 -10.83
N GLY A 162 -34.12 16.87 -9.76
CA GLY A 162 -34.35 15.42 -9.70
C GLY A 162 -33.21 14.58 -10.25
N SER A 163 -32.12 15.18 -10.72
CA SER A 163 -30.91 14.45 -11.08
C SER A 163 -30.14 14.01 -9.84
N TYR A 164 -29.27 13.01 -10.00
CA TYR A 164 -28.40 12.54 -8.93
C TYR A 164 -27.01 12.14 -9.45
N GLU A 165 -26.04 12.18 -8.58
CA GLU A 165 -24.65 11.79 -8.86
C GLU A 165 -24.13 10.90 -7.72
N LEU A 166 -23.33 9.90 -8.08
CA LEU A 166 -22.59 9.04 -7.17
C LEU A 166 -21.08 9.30 -7.33
N SER A 167 -20.44 9.78 -6.27
CA SER A 167 -18.98 10.06 -6.21
C SER A 167 -18.24 9.05 -5.34
#